data_67dff6656547f92ec9ca16411ec47179
#
_entry.id   67dff6656547f92ec9ca16411ec47179
#
_cell.length_a   1.000
_cell.length_b   1.000
_cell.length_c   1.000
_cell.angle_alpha   90.00
_cell.angle_beta   90.00
_cell.angle_gamma   90.00
#
_symmetry.space_group_name_H-M   'P 1'
#
loop_
_entity.id
_entity.type
_entity.pdbx_description
1 polymer ?
#
loop_
_entity_poly.entity_id
_entity_poly.type
_entity_poly.pdbx_seq_one_letter_code
_entity_poly.pdbx_strand_id
1 'polypeptide(L)'
;MRHSTTNSLLSRRDVVVVSTVSCIYGLGAPEEYMRAMVALQVGERYDRDALIRQFISMQYNRNDVDFSRGNFRVRGDTIEIIPVYEEYAIRIELFGDEIEGLYMLHPLTGDVVQKLDSVPIFPASHYVASTEVVQRAIGTIEAELAERLGELERQGKLLEAQRLRMRTTFDLEMLGSSGSARESRTTRGTWMTGSPASRRTRCWTSSRTTSCWSSTSRM
;
A
#
# COMPACT_ATOMS: atom_id res chain seq x y z
N MET A 1 2.56 -11.98 -8.43
CA MET A 1 3.26 -11.37 -9.56
C MET A 1 3.45 -9.85 -9.42
N ARG A 2 2.42 -8.96 -9.36
CA ARG A 2 2.62 -7.48 -9.32
C ARG A 2 3.49 -7.02 -8.15
N HIS A 3 3.21 -7.46 -6.92
CA HIS A 3 4.01 -7.13 -5.73
C HIS A 3 5.45 -7.64 -5.83
N SER A 4 5.64 -8.86 -6.30
CA SER A 4 6.98 -9.43 -6.51
C SER A 4 7.78 -8.63 -7.56
N THR A 5 7.13 -8.20 -8.64
CA THR A 5 7.74 -7.34 -9.66
C THR A 5 8.13 -5.98 -9.08
N THR A 6 7.23 -5.34 -8.31
CA THR A 6 7.52 -4.05 -7.67
C THR A 6 8.69 -4.17 -6.70
N ASN A 7 8.70 -5.22 -5.87
CA ASN A 7 9.81 -5.48 -4.96
C ASN A 7 11.13 -5.67 -5.71
N SER A 8 11.13 -6.48 -6.78
CA SER A 8 12.34 -6.69 -7.61
C SER A 8 12.86 -5.39 -8.23
N LEU A 9 11.97 -4.52 -8.73
CA LEU A 9 12.34 -3.23 -9.29
C LEU A 9 12.93 -2.26 -8.25
N LEU A 10 12.51 -2.36 -7.00
CA LEU A 10 12.99 -1.51 -5.90
C LEU A 10 14.30 -2.02 -5.30
N SER A 11 14.48 -3.34 -5.24
CA SER A 11 15.63 -3.98 -4.60
C SER A 11 16.79 -4.31 -5.55
N ARG A 12 16.52 -4.46 -6.86
CA ARG A 12 17.50 -4.90 -7.85
C ARG A 12 17.64 -3.89 -8.98
N ARG A 13 18.83 -3.86 -9.62
CA ARG A 13 19.10 -2.98 -10.77
C ARG A 13 19.06 -3.69 -12.13
N ASP A 14 19.04 -5.02 -12.11
CA ASP A 14 19.11 -5.90 -13.28
C ASP A 14 17.74 -6.43 -13.70
N VAL A 15 16.68 -5.62 -13.51
CA VAL A 15 15.27 -6.02 -13.76
C VAL A 15 14.70 -5.26 -14.95
N VAL A 16 14.15 -6.00 -15.91
CA VAL A 16 13.36 -5.47 -17.02
C VAL A 16 11.96 -6.07 -16.95
N VAL A 17 10.93 -5.22 -17.00
CA VAL A 17 9.53 -5.66 -16.93
C VAL A 17 8.86 -5.45 -18.28
N VAL A 18 8.28 -6.53 -18.80
CA VAL A 18 7.44 -6.52 -20.00
C VAL A 18 6.02 -6.90 -19.58
N SER A 19 5.07 -6.00 -19.79
CA SER A 19 3.69 -6.22 -19.35
C SER A 19 2.71 -5.39 -20.16
N THR A 20 1.42 -5.69 -20.00
CA THR A 20 0.34 -4.88 -20.58
C THR A 20 0.16 -3.57 -19.81
N VAL A 21 -0.45 -2.57 -20.45
CA VAL A 21 -0.71 -1.25 -19.83
C VAL A 21 -1.57 -1.34 -18.57
N SER A 22 -2.34 -2.40 -18.40
CA SER A 22 -3.17 -2.62 -17.21
C SER A 22 -2.35 -2.79 -15.91
N CYS A 23 -1.05 -3.09 -16.00
CA CYS A 23 -0.19 -3.24 -14.81
C CYS A 23 0.05 -1.93 -14.06
N ILE A 24 -0.04 -0.76 -14.75
CA ILE A 24 0.19 0.55 -14.14
C ILE A 24 -1.02 1.09 -13.37
N TYR A 25 -2.20 0.50 -13.56
CA TYR A 25 -3.39 0.93 -12.82
C TYR A 25 -3.33 0.44 -11.37
N GLY A 26 -3.63 1.36 -10.45
CA GLY A 26 -3.65 1.05 -9.02
C GLY A 26 -2.25 0.90 -8.40
N LEU A 27 -1.22 1.48 -8.98
CA LEU A 27 0.06 1.68 -8.32
C LEU A 27 0.02 3.01 -7.55
N GLY A 28 0.41 2.97 -6.28
CA GLY A 28 0.65 4.16 -5.47
C GLY A 28 1.97 4.86 -5.83
N ALA A 29 2.30 5.92 -5.10
CA ALA A 29 3.60 6.57 -5.22
C ALA A 29 4.71 5.63 -4.71
N PRO A 30 5.79 5.41 -5.47
CA PRO A 30 6.88 4.53 -5.04
C PRO A 30 7.58 5.01 -3.77
N GLU A 31 7.64 6.33 -3.56
CA GLU A 31 8.22 6.92 -2.38
C GLU A 31 7.42 6.56 -1.11
N GLU A 32 6.10 6.58 -1.17
CA GLU A 32 5.23 6.20 -0.05
C GLU A 32 5.34 4.69 0.24
N TYR A 33 5.42 3.87 -0.81
CA TYR A 33 5.62 2.43 -0.67
C TYR A 33 6.95 2.10 0.01
N MET A 34 8.02 2.80 -0.35
CA MET A 34 9.35 2.65 0.28
C MET A 34 9.38 3.17 1.72
N ARG A 35 8.69 4.28 2.01
CA ARG A 35 8.60 4.81 3.39
C ARG A 35 7.85 3.88 4.33
N ALA A 36 6.87 3.16 3.80
CA ALA A 36 6.09 2.22 4.58
C ALA A 36 6.81 0.88 4.80
N MET A 37 7.97 0.65 4.15
CA MET A 37 8.80 -0.53 4.35
C MET A 37 9.36 -0.56 5.78
N VAL A 38 9.37 -1.75 6.37
CA VAL A 38 10.04 -2.03 7.65
C VAL A 38 11.28 -2.84 7.37
N ALA A 39 12.43 -2.32 7.77
CA ALA A 39 13.67 -3.08 7.77
C ALA A 39 13.92 -3.61 9.18
N LEU A 40 13.99 -4.91 9.35
CA LEU A 40 14.27 -5.58 10.62
C LEU A 40 15.67 -6.13 10.61
N GLN A 41 16.40 -5.97 11.71
CA GLN A 41 17.73 -6.49 11.90
C GLN A 41 17.85 -7.17 13.27
N VAL A 42 18.57 -8.28 13.32
CA VAL A 42 18.86 -9.00 14.58
C VAL A 42 19.65 -8.09 15.53
N GLY A 43 19.23 -8.05 16.78
CA GLY A 43 19.82 -7.18 17.83
C GLY A 43 19.24 -5.76 17.86
N GLU A 44 18.34 -5.40 16.96
CA GLU A 44 17.65 -4.11 16.97
C GLU A 44 16.46 -4.13 17.95
N ARG A 45 16.20 -3.00 18.58
CA ARG A 45 15.10 -2.88 19.54
C ARG A 45 13.82 -2.44 18.86
N TYR A 46 12.81 -3.27 19.02
CA TYR A 46 11.44 -3.01 18.55
C TYR A 46 10.42 -3.36 19.62
N ASP A 47 9.58 -2.41 19.99
CA ASP A 47 8.36 -2.72 20.75
C ASP A 47 7.46 -3.62 19.91
N ARG A 48 7.13 -4.79 20.46
CA ARG A 48 6.28 -5.80 19.81
C ARG A 48 4.94 -5.21 19.34
N ASP A 49 4.29 -4.43 20.20
CA ASP A 49 2.97 -3.89 19.88
C ASP A 49 3.06 -2.76 18.84
N ALA A 50 4.16 -2.01 18.84
CA ALA A 50 4.44 -1.04 17.77
C ALA A 50 4.65 -1.75 16.43
N LEU A 51 5.39 -2.84 16.41
CA LEU A 51 5.62 -3.65 15.20
C LEU A 51 4.32 -4.24 14.66
N ILE A 52 3.43 -4.74 15.52
CA ILE A 52 2.10 -5.23 15.14
C ILE A 52 1.26 -4.10 14.51
N ARG A 53 1.23 -2.91 15.15
CA ARG A 53 0.52 -1.74 14.59
C ARG A 53 1.10 -1.35 13.23
N GLN A 54 2.41 -1.43 13.06
CA GLN A 54 3.07 -1.13 11.80
C GLN A 54 2.68 -2.12 10.71
N PHE A 55 2.61 -3.42 10.98
CA PHE A 55 2.12 -4.41 10.01
C PHE A 55 0.66 -4.17 9.61
N ILE A 56 -0.20 -3.79 10.56
CA ILE A 56 -1.59 -3.42 10.25
C ILE A 56 -1.63 -2.18 9.35
N SER A 57 -0.81 -1.16 9.62
CA SER A 57 -0.73 0.03 8.79
C SER A 57 -0.22 -0.27 7.36
N MET A 58 0.61 -1.30 7.21
CA MET A 58 1.11 -1.83 5.94
C MET A 58 0.07 -2.71 5.21
N GLN A 59 -1.16 -2.80 5.72
CA GLN A 59 -2.27 -3.57 5.16
C GLN A 59 -2.10 -5.09 5.26
N TYR A 60 -1.32 -5.59 6.22
CA TYR A 60 -1.33 -6.99 6.59
C TYR A 60 -2.49 -7.28 7.55
N ASN A 61 -3.11 -8.44 7.39
CA ASN A 61 -4.19 -8.86 8.27
C ASN A 61 -3.67 -9.80 9.35
N ARG A 62 -4.08 -9.55 10.60
CA ARG A 62 -3.84 -10.52 11.65
C ARG A 62 -4.79 -11.68 11.51
N ASN A 63 -4.27 -12.88 11.33
CA ASN A 63 -5.06 -14.09 11.28
C ASN A 63 -4.25 -15.25 11.88
N ASP A 64 -4.64 -15.66 13.08
CA ASP A 64 -3.93 -16.71 13.83
C ASP A 64 -4.36 -18.12 13.37
N VAL A 65 -5.44 -18.23 12.58
CA VAL A 65 -6.02 -19.50 12.09
C VAL A 65 -5.59 -19.78 10.66
N ASP A 66 -5.87 -18.84 9.74
CA ASP A 66 -5.49 -18.96 8.32
C ASP A 66 -4.21 -18.20 8.05
N PHE A 67 -3.10 -18.94 8.00
CA PHE A 67 -1.78 -18.38 7.74
C PHE A 67 -1.49 -18.45 6.24
N SER A 68 -2.00 -17.46 5.52
CA SER A 68 -1.85 -17.28 4.08
C SER A 68 -1.12 -15.99 3.73
N ARG A 69 -0.81 -15.78 2.44
CA ARG A 69 -0.10 -14.58 1.97
C ARG A 69 -0.85 -13.29 2.33
N GLY A 70 -0.12 -12.32 2.87
CA GLY A 70 -0.67 -11.06 3.34
C GLY A 70 -1.23 -11.12 4.76
N ASN A 71 -1.10 -12.27 5.44
CA ASN A 71 -1.47 -12.42 6.83
C ASN A 71 -0.24 -12.53 7.72
N PHE A 72 -0.41 -12.12 8.96
CA PHE A 72 0.54 -12.39 10.04
C PHE A 72 -0.17 -12.99 11.25
N ARG A 73 0.57 -13.73 12.04
CA ARG A 73 0.09 -14.29 13.30
C ARG A 73 1.06 -14.01 14.43
N VAL A 74 0.55 -13.98 15.65
CA VAL A 74 1.34 -13.66 16.85
C VAL A 74 1.16 -14.77 17.86
N ARG A 75 2.25 -15.35 18.34
CA ARG A 75 2.28 -16.40 19.35
C ARG A 75 3.31 -16.06 20.42
N GLY A 76 2.84 -15.44 21.51
CA GLY A 76 3.74 -14.93 22.55
C GLY A 76 4.66 -13.85 22.00
N ASP A 77 5.96 -14.06 22.10
CA ASP A 77 6.98 -13.12 21.62
C ASP A 77 7.45 -13.43 20.18
N THR A 78 6.74 -14.33 19.51
CA THR A 78 7.04 -14.69 18.12
C THR A 78 5.97 -14.10 17.19
N ILE A 79 6.41 -13.39 16.17
CA ILE A 79 5.57 -12.90 15.08
C ILE A 79 5.96 -13.63 13.81
N GLU A 80 4.98 -14.17 13.10
CA GLU A 80 5.18 -14.82 11.82
C GLU A 80 4.35 -14.10 10.76
N ILE A 81 4.95 -13.76 9.62
CA ILE A 81 4.32 -13.04 8.53
C ILE A 81 4.63 -13.73 7.20
N ILE A 82 3.62 -13.84 6.31
CA ILE A 82 3.85 -14.26 4.93
C ILE A 82 3.68 -13.03 4.02
N PRO A 83 4.78 -12.48 3.51
CA PRO A 83 4.71 -11.36 2.58
C PRO A 83 3.93 -11.73 1.32
N VAL A 84 3.22 -10.75 0.73
CA VAL A 84 2.42 -10.98 -0.48
C VAL A 84 3.28 -11.34 -1.69
N TYR A 85 4.53 -10.90 -1.69
CA TYR A 85 5.50 -11.06 -2.78
C TYR A 85 6.39 -12.30 -2.64
N GLU A 86 6.38 -12.98 -1.47
CA GLU A 86 7.21 -14.15 -1.18
C GLU A 86 6.36 -15.42 -1.03
N GLU A 87 7.02 -16.57 -1.13
CA GLU A 87 6.42 -17.90 -0.90
C GLU A 87 6.71 -18.43 0.50
N TYR A 88 7.72 -17.87 1.14
CA TYR A 88 8.17 -18.23 2.46
C TYR A 88 7.60 -17.31 3.52
N ALA A 89 7.43 -17.85 4.73
CA ALA A 89 7.10 -17.06 5.90
C ALA A 89 8.37 -16.51 6.55
N ILE A 90 8.26 -15.37 7.17
CA ILE A 90 9.30 -14.76 7.98
C ILE A 90 8.86 -14.87 9.44
N ARG A 91 9.69 -15.51 10.27
CA ARG A 91 9.52 -15.56 11.73
C ARG A 91 10.45 -14.55 12.37
N ILE A 92 9.89 -13.77 13.25
CA ILE A 92 10.57 -12.75 14.05
C ILE A 92 10.45 -13.21 15.50
N GLU A 93 11.55 -13.56 16.13
CA GLU A 93 11.61 -13.92 17.54
C GLU A 93 12.10 -12.74 18.34
N LEU A 94 11.31 -12.32 19.31
CA LEU A 94 11.58 -11.19 20.19
C LEU A 94 11.93 -11.72 21.58
N PHE A 95 12.88 -11.09 22.23
CA PHE A 95 13.14 -11.25 23.65
C PHE A 95 12.98 -9.90 24.33
N GLY A 96 11.81 -9.69 24.95
CA GLY A 96 11.40 -8.34 25.39
C GLY A 96 11.21 -7.43 24.19
N ASP A 97 12.03 -6.37 24.14
CA ASP A 97 12.01 -5.36 23.05
C ASP A 97 13.14 -5.56 22.02
N GLU A 98 13.85 -6.67 22.05
CA GLU A 98 14.99 -6.93 21.15
C GLU A 98 14.66 -8.09 20.20
N ILE A 99 15.06 -7.94 18.93
CA ILE A 99 14.95 -9.02 17.94
C ILE A 99 16.09 -10.01 18.18
N GLU A 100 15.76 -11.18 18.74
CA GLU A 100 16.72 -12.26 18.99
C GLU A 100 17.07 -13.04 17.71
N GLY A 101 16.08 -13.22 16.84
CA GLY A 101 16.30 -13.98 15.61
C GLY A 101 15.29 -13.70 14.51
N LEU A 102 15.77 -13.81 13.29
CA LEU A 102 14.97 -13.73 12.07
C LEU A 102 15.16 -15.02 11.28
N TYR A 103 14.07 -15.65 10.88
CA TYR A 103 14.11 -16.93 10.18
C TYR A 103 13.16 -16.93 8.98
N MET A 104 13.62 -17.52 7.88
CA MET A 104 12.77 -17.86 6.75
C MET A 104 12.21 -19.27 6.97
N LEU A 105 10.91 -19.41 6.87
CA LEU A 105 10.21 -20.69 7.12
C LEU A 105 9.43 -21.15 5.90
N HIS A 106 9.30 -22.45 5.77
CA HIS A 106 8.31 -23.03 4.87
C HIS A 106 6.89 -22.89 5.49
N PRO A 107 5.92 -22.23 4.84
CA PRO A 107 4.65 -21.88 5.48
C PRO A 107 3.77 -23.08 5.88
N LEU A 108 3.92 -24.23 5.20
CA LEU A 108 3.12 -25.43 5.47
C LEU A 108 3.74 -26.32 6.53
N THR A 109 5.05 -26.55 6.48
CA THR A 109 5.74 -27.45 7.41
C THR A 109 6.25 -26.74 8.67
N GLY A 110 6.50 -25.43 8.56
CA GLY A 110 7.10 -24.63 9.64
C GLY A 110 8.62 -24.81 9.78
N ASP A 111 9.22 -25.59 8.86
CA ASP A 111 10.66 -25.82 8.88
C ASP A 111 11.45 -24.55 8.59
N VAL A 112 12.54 -24.37 9.31
CA VAL A 112 13.49 -23.26 9.07
C VAL A 112 14.28 -23.56 7.80
N VAL A 113 14.11 -22.72 6.78
CA VAL A 113 14.86 -22.78 5.52
C VAL A 113 16.19 -22.08 5.68
N GLN A 114 16.18 -20.89 6.30
CA GLN A 114 17.36 -20.04 6.43
C GLN A 114 17.23 -19.14 7.66
N LYS A 115 18.35 -18.88 8.34
CA LYS A 115 18.47 -17.79 9.32
C LYS A 115 18.90 -16.53 8.59
N LEU A 116 18.28 -15.40 8.95
CA LEU A 116 18.52 -14.10 8.33
C LEU A 116 19.13 -13.15 9.37
N ASP A 117 20.05 -12.29 8.94
CA ASP A 117 20.58 -11.22 9.79
C ASP A 117 19.72 -9.97 9.70
N SER A 118 19.12 -9.75 8.52
CA SER A 118 18.20 -8.63 8.29
C SER A 118 17.18 -8.98 7.21
N VAL A 119 15.99 -8.38 7.28
CA VAL A 119 14.93 -8.57 6.29
C VAL A 119 14.13 -7.29 6.09
N PRO A 120 13.98 -6.82 4.84
CA PRO A 120 13.03 -5.76 4.52
C PRO A 120 11.65 -6.35 4.30
N ILE A 121 10.64 -5.83 4.99
CA ILE A 121 9.24 -6.20 4.80
C ILE A 121 8.53 -5.05 4.11
N PHE A 122 8.02 -5.31 2.91
CA PHE A 122 7.27 -4.33 2.11
C PHE A 122 5.78 -4.44 2.37
N PRO A 123 5.01 -3.37 2.14
CA PRO A 123 3.57 -3.36 2.34
C PRO A 123 2.83 -4.43 1.52
N ALA A 124 1.75 -4.94 2.09
CA ALA A 124 0.86 -5.92 1.44
C ALA A 124 0.04 -5.30 0.30
N SER A 125 -0.10 -3.99 0.27
CA SER A 125 -0.80 -3.24 -0.77
C SER A 125 0.13 -2.23 -1.44
N HIS A 126 -0.06 -1.99 -2.75
CA HIS A 126 0.59 -0.88 -3.44
C HIS A 126 0.01 0.49 -3.03
N TYR A 127 -1.15 0.48 -2.39
CA TYR A 127 -1.81 1.66 -1.85
C TYR A 127 -1.64 1.68 -0.33
N VAL A 128 -0.56 2.27 0.10
CA VAL A 128 -0.37 2.64 1.51
C VAL A 128 -0.34 4.16 1.54
N ALA A 129 -1.41 4.76 2.04
CA ALA A 129 -1.48 6.20 2.21
C ALA A 129 -1.21 6.51 3.68
N SER A 130 -0.27 7.41 3.94
CA SER A 130 -0.08 7.92 5.29
C SER A 130 -1.32 8.67 5.78
N THR A 131 -1.55 8.69 7.07
CA THR A 131 -2.69 9.40 7.68
C THR A 131 -2.75 10.87 7.24
N GLU A 132 -1.61 11.51 7.05
CA GLU A 132 -1.52 12.90 6.59
C GLU A 132 -2.01 13.06 5.15
N VAL A 133 -1.68 12.11 4.27
CA VAL A 133 -2.16 12.12 2.88
C VAL A 133 -3.66 11.91 2.84
N VAL A 134 -4.19 11.00 3.67
CA VAL A 134 -5.64 10.76 3.79
C VAL A 134 -6.36 12.01 4.27
N GLN A 135 -5.89 12.66 5.33
CA GLN A 135 -6.51 13.88 5.85
C GLN A 135 -6.49 15.03 4.85
N ARG A 136 -5.39 15.20 4.13
CA ARG A 136 -5.29 16.19 3.06
C ARG A 136 -6.27 15.89 1.92
N ALA A 137 -6.40 14.63 1.53
CA ALA A 137 -7.33 14.20 0.50
C ALA A 137 -8.80 14.47 0.93
N ILE A 138 -9.15 14.19 2.19
CA ILE A 138 -10.49 14.48 2.74
C ILE A 138 -10.80 15.97 2.58
N GLY A 139 -9.93 16.86 3.03
CA GLY A 139 -10.15 18.31 2.90
C GLY A 139 -10.28 18.78 1.46
N THR A 140 -9.52 18.20 0.53
CA THR A 140 -9.63 18.53 -0.90
C THR A 140 -10.95 18.05 -1.49
N ILE A 141 -11.40 16.86 -1.13
CA ILE A 141 -12.68 16.29 -1.59
C ILE A 141 -13.86 17.10 -1.05
N GLU A 142 -13.82 17.53 0.20
CA GLU A 142 -14.85 18.37 0.81
C GLU A 142 -14.99 19.72 0.09
N ALA A 143 -13.87 20.36 -0.24
CA ALA A 143 -13.86 21.61 -0.99
C ALA A 143 -14.44 21.43 -2.40
N GLU A 144 -14.03 20.41 -3.14
CA GLU A 144 -14.55 20.09 -4.47
C GLU A 144 -16.05 19.73 -4.43
N LEU A 145 -16.48 18.98 -3.39
CA LEU A 145 -17.89 18.65 -3.18
C LEU A 145 -18.74 19.92 -3.00
N ALA A 146 -18.29 20.85 -2.18
CA ALA A 146 -19.02 22.10 -1.93
C ALA A 146 -19.20 22.91 -3.22
N GLU A 147 -18.14 23.02 -4.03
CA GLU A 147 -18.20 23.70 -5.33
C GLU A 147 -19.19 23.01 -6.28
N ARG A 148 -19.10 21.69 -6.40
CA ARG A 148 -19.93 20.91 -7.30
C ARG A 148 -21.40 20.90 -6.90
N LEU A 149 -21.70 20.87 -5.60
CA LEU A 149 -23.07 20.98 -5.10
C LEU A 149 -23.67 22.33 -5.47
N GLY A 150 -22.93 23.43 -5.29
CA GLY A 150 -23.40 24.77 -5.69
C GLY A 150 -23.67 24.89 -7.18
N GLU A 151 -22.90 24.20 -8.04
CA GLU A 151 -23.19 24.15 -9.48
C GLU A 151 -24.48 23.39 -9.79
N LEU A 152 -24.69 22.23 -9.19
CA LEU A 152 -25.88 21.40 -9.41
C LEU A 152 -27.16 22.11 -8.90
N GLU A 153 -27.08 22.78 -7.77
CA GLU A 153 -28.18 23.57 -7.20
C GLU A 153 -28.54 24.76 -8.11
N ARG A 154 -27.55 25.47 -8.67
CA ARG A 154 -27.79 26.53 -9.64
C ARG A 154 -28.41 26.03 -10.95
N GLN A 155 -28.13 24.79 -11.35
CA GLN A 155 -28.74 24.12 -12.49
C GLN A 155 -30.14 23.54 -12.19
N GLY A 156 -30.64 23.64 -10.96
CA GLY A 156 -31.93 23.08 -10.54
C GLY A 156 -31.93 21.56 -10.36
N LYS A 157 -30.76 20.92 -10.36
CA LYS A 157 -30.60 19.47 -10.24
C LYS A 157 -30.51 19.01 -8.79
N LEU A 158 -31.54 19.29 -8.01
CA LEU A 158 -31.55 19.08 -6.56
C LEU A 158 -31.39 17.60 -6.15
N LEU A 159 -32.02 16.70 -6.91
CA LEU A 159 -31.91 15.25 -6.62
C LEU A 159 -30.51 14.73 -6.83
N GLU A 160 -29.82 15.17 -7.87
CA GLU A 160 -28.44 14.81 -8.18
C GLU A 160 -27.49 15.36 -7.11
N ALA A 161 -27.70 16.61 -6.69
CA ALA A 161 -26.95 17.23 -5.61
C ALA A 161 -27.08 16.46 -4.30
N GLN A 162 -28.33 16.08 -3.93
CA GLN A 162 -28.57 15.28 -2.72
C GLN A 162 -27.89 13.91 -2.78
N ARG A 163 -27.99 13.20 -3.89
CA ARG A 163 -27.35 11.88 -4.09
C ARG A 163 -25.84 11.98 -4.03
N LEU A 164 -25.26 13.00 -4.65
CA LEU A 164 -23.82 13.22 -4.61
C LEU A 164 -23.36 13.50 -3.18
N ARG A 165 -24.05 14.41 -2.47
CA ARG A 165 -23.73 14.72 -1.07
C ARG A 165 -23.73 13.46 -0.19
N MET A 166 -24.83 12.71 -0.19
CA MET A 166 -24.97 11.51 0.64
C MET A 166 -23.87 10.49 0.36
N ARG A 167 -23.57 10.23 -0.92
CA ARG A 167 -22.58 9.24 -1.30
C ARG A 167 -21.16 9.69 -0.91
N THR A 168 -20.81 10.93 -1.19
CA THR A 168 -19.47 11.44 -0.88
C THR A 168 -19.25 11.55 0.64
N THR A 169 -20.26 11.97 1.41
CA THR A 169 -20.16 11.99 2.88
C THR A 169 -19.89 10.59 3.43
N PHE A 170 -20.61 9.58 2.95
CA PHE A 170 -20.38 8.19 3.36
C PHE A 170 -18.97 7.72 2.99
N ASP A 171 -18.51 8.02 1.78
CA ASP A 171 -17.16 7.66 1.33
C ASP A 171 -16.07 8.35 2.20
N LEU A 172 -16.28 9.60 2.63
CA LEU A 172 -15.38 10.34 3.52
C LEU A 172 -15.35 9.77 4.94
N GLU A 173 -16.49 9.37 5.48
CA GLU A 173 -16.57 8.70 6.79
C GLU A 173 -15.83 7.35 6.77
N MET A 174 -15.98 6.58 5.71
CA MET A 174 -15.24 5.32 5.52
C MET A 174 -13.74 5.54 5.39
N LEU A 175 -13.33 6.59 4.69
CA LEU A 175 -11.93 7.00 4.58
C LEU A 175 -11.32 7.38 5.93
N GLY A 176 -12.04 8.16 6.71
CA GLY A 176 -11.59 8.60 8.03
C GLY A 176 -11.48 7.46 9.04
N SER A 177 -12.38 6.46 8.96
CA SER A 177 -12.45 5.36 9.94
C SER A 177 -11.52 4.19 9.61
N SER A 178 -11.34 3.84 8.33
CA SER A 178 -10.62 2.63 7.92
C SER A 178 -9.34 2.92 7.13
N GLY A 179 -9.05 4.18 6.81
CA GLY A 179 -7.95 4.55 5.91
C GLY A 179 -8.11 4.01 4.49
N SER A 180 -9.25 3.37 4.20
CA SER A 180 -9.56 2.72 2.93
C SER A 180 -10.97 3.06 2.49
N ALA A 181 -11.12 3.77 1.40
CA ALA A 181 -12.40 3.82 0.69
C ALA A 181 -12.49 2.61 -0.23
N ARG A 182 -13.57 1.84 -0.15
CA ARG A 182 -13.94 0.93 -1.22
C ARG A 182 -13.96 1.73 -2.52
N GLU A 183 -13.30 1.22 -3.52
CA GLU A 183 -13.10 1.83 -4.83
C GLU A 183 -14.41 2.46 -5.38
N SER A 184 -14.66 3.70 -4.98
CA SER A 184 -15.75 4.49 -5.48
C SER A 184 -15.25 5.24 -6.70
N ARG A 185 -16.05 5.24 -7.76
CA ARG A 185 -15.74 5.92 -9.01
C ARG A 185 -15.57 7.44 -8.82
N THR A 186 -16.12 7.98 -7.75
CA THR A 186 -16.16 9.41 -7.42
C THR A 186 -14.86 9.89 -6.77
N THR A 187 -14.20 9.05 -5.98
CA THR A 187 -12.96 9.40 -5.25
C THR A 187 -11.69 9.12 -6.02
N ARG A 188 -11.78 8.43 -7.17
CA ARG A 188 -10.63 8.04 -8.00
C ARG A 188 -9.79 9.20 -8.54
N GLY A 189 -10.38 10.38 -8.72
CA GLY A 189 -9.69 11.56 -9.27
C GLY A 189 -8.75 12.21 -8.27
N THR A 190 -9.14 12.27 -7.02
CA THR A 190 -8.45 13.04 -5.97
C THR A 190 -7.30 12.26 -5.33
N TRP A 191 -7.37 10.92 -5.33
CA TRP A 191 -6.30 10.05 -4.81
C TRP A 191 -5.03 10.06 -5.67
N MET A 192 -5.15 10.36 -6.94
CA MET A 192 -4.00 10.58 -7.80
C MET A 192 -3.52 12.02 -7.60
N THR A 193 -2.85 12.26 -6.50
CA THR A 193 -2.20 13.49 -6.09
C THR A 193 -1.58 14.24 -7.26
N GLY A 194 -2.18 15.29 -7.62
CA GLY A 194 -1.65 16.17 -8.64
C GLY A 194 -2.79 16.68 -9.51
N SER A 195 -2.90 17.96 -9.57
CA SER A 195 -3.70 18.77 -10.48
C SER A 195 -4.23 18.00 -11.69
N PRO A 196 -5.48 18.18 -12.11
CA PRO A 196 -6.08 17.55 -13.30
C PRO A 196 -5.28 17.79 -14.60
N ALA A 197 -4.28 18.66 -14.57
CA ALA A 197 -3.37 18.93 -15.69
C ALA A 197 -2.28 17.88 -15.92
N SER A 198 -2.06 16.90 -15.02
CA SER A 198 -0.99 15.90 -15.18
C SER A 198 -1.48 14.53 -15.62
N ARG A 199 -2.45 14.47 -16.56
CA ARG A 199 -2.72 13.23 -17.33
C ARG A 199 -1.58 12.88 -18.30
N ARG A 200 -0.35 13.26 -18.00
CA ARG A 200 0.79 12.82 -18.78
C ARG A 200 1.47 11.70 -17.99
N THR A 201 1.34 10.49 -18.55
CA THR A 201 2.28 9.37 -18.46
C THR A 201 3.32 9.54 -17.35
N ARG A 202 3.03 9.04 -16.15
CA ARG A 202 4.09 8.83 -15.19
C ARG A 202 4.81 7.54 -15.56
N CYS A 203 5.85 7.68 -16.37
CA CYS A 203 6.91 6.69 -16.39
C CYS A 203 7.44 6.56 -14.96
N TRP A 204 7.45 5.38 -14.46
CA TRP A 204 8.13 5.02 -13.24
C TRP A 204 9.64 5.15 -13.50
N THR A 205 10.21 6.30 -13.22
CA THR A 205 11.65 6.48 -13.26
C THR A 205 12.19 6.28 -11.86
N SER A 206 12.74 5.10 -11.61
CA SER A 206 13.73 4.95 -10.56
C SER A 206 14.86 5.94 -10.85
N SER A 207 15.20 6.77 -9.90
CA SER A 207 16.06 7.94 -9.99
C SER A 207 17.53 7.67 -10.31
N ARG A 208 17.87 6.62 -11.05
CA ARG A 208 19.26 6.32 -11.48
C ARG A 208 19.45 5.78 -12.89
N THR A 209 18.42 5.57 -13.70
CA THR A 209 18.62 5.28 -15.14
C THR A 209 17.40 5.70 -15.94
N THR A 210 17.60 6.71 -16.76
CA THR A 210 16.64 7.22 -17.73
C THR A 210 16.55 6.23 -18.89
N SER A 211 15.48 5.44 -18.96
CA SER A 211 15.09 4.79 -20.21
C SER A 211 13.65 5.14 -20.51
N CYS A 212 13.50 6.17 -21.31
CA CYS A 212 12.24 6.62 -21.86
C CYS A 212 11.89 5.74 -23.06
N TRP A 213 10.89 4.88 -22.94
CA TRP A 213 10.29 4.21 -24.09
C TRP A 213 9.04 4.99 -24.51
N SER A 214 9.20 5.75 -25.59
CA SER A 214 8.06 6.35 -26.29
C SER A 214 7.46 5.29 -27.23
N SER A 215 6.32 4.74 -26.87
CA SER A 215 5.50 3.97 -27.80
C SER A 215 4.71 4.93 -28.68
N THR A 216 5.23 5.20 -29.86
CA THR A 216 4.47 5.83 -30.94
C THR A 216 3.66 4.73 -31.64
N SER A 217 2.40 4.58 -31.27
CA SER A 217 1.45 3.84 -32.11
C SER A 217 0.86 4.81 -33.11
N ARG A 218 1.34 4.74 -34.36
CA ARG A 218 0.57 5.14 -35.53
C ARG A 218 -0.36 3.98 -35.88
N MET A 219 -1.63 4.20 -35.88
CA MET A 219 -2.73 3.92 -36.78
C MET A 219 -4.02 4.04 -36.02
#